data_2469814689141229de627e07a3bb3848
#
_entry.id   2469814689141229de627e07a3bb3848
#
_cell.length_a   1.000
_cell.length_b   1.000
_cell.length_c   1.000
_cell.angle_alpha   90.00
_cell.angle_beta   90.00
_cell.angle_gamma   90.00
#
_symmetry.space_group_name_H-M   'P 1'
#
loop_
_entity.id
_entity.type
_entity.pdbx_description
1 polymer ?
#
loop_
_entity_poly.entity_id
_entity_poly.type
_entity_poly.pdbx_seq_one_letter_code
_entity_poly.pdbx_strand_id
1 'polypeptide(L)'
;TKLLPNQKTFVENVEKKISKTPLECKIRLLYVAKKTVFSKGKVVSGLFGTIGQFNNPQGASLVSSKPVATSVDYFFVKKRVAERQNLLVKGYCGRSMSKGLEKFYLNTEELASLYHFPVSTVKAPLLTKVESKKVEPPMDLPILE
;
A
#
# COMPACT_ATOMS: atom_id res chain seq x y z
N THR A 1 -30.78 -5.99 23.97
CA THR A 1 -30.93 -5.34 22.63
C THR A 1 -30.48 -6.30 21.56
N LYS A 2 -31.41 -6.79 20.70
CA LYS A 2 -31.04 -7.67 19.59
C LYS A 2 -30.39 -6.83 18.50
N LEU A 3 -29.11 -7.08 18.23
CA LEU A 3 -28.38 -6.46 17.13
C LEU A 3 -28.95 -6.92 15.78
N LEU A 4 -29.02 -6.00 14.84
CA LEU A 4 -29.34 -6.32 13.43
C LEU A 4 -28.24 -7.21 12.82
N PRO A 5 -28.55 -8.05 11.83
CA PRO A 5 -27.54 -8.95 11.20
C PRO A 5 -26.28 -8.21 10.77
N ASN A 6 -26.40 -7.06 10.11
CA ASN A 6 -25.26 -6.25 9.68
C ASN A 6 -24.40 -5.72 10.84
N GLN A 7 -25.05 -5.41 11.98
CA GLN A 7 -24.33 -4.97 13.18
C GLN A 7 -23.55 -6.13 13.82
N LYS A 8 -24.10 -7.34 13.80
CA LYS A 8 -23.39 -8.54 14.27
C LYS A 8 -22.14 -8.78 13.45
N THR A 9 -22.26 -8.80 12.12
CA THR A 9 -21.12 -9.00 11.23
C THR A 9 -20.05 -7.91 11.43
N PHE A 10 -20.46 -6.67 11.64
CA PHE A 10 -19.52 -5.58 11.95
C PHE A 10 -18.78 -5.82 13.26
N VAL A 11 -19.50 -6.20 14.33
CA VAL A 11 -18.90 -6.51 15.64
C VAL A 11 -17.92 -7.68 15.52
N GLU A 12 -18.31 -8.77 14.85
CA GLU A 12 -17.46 -9.93 14.61
C GLU A 12 -16.17 -9.57 13.86
N ASN A 13 -16.26 -8.70 12.83
CA ASN A 13 -15.10 -8.21 12.12
C ASN A 13 -14.16 -7.36 12.99
N VAL A 14 -14.72 -6.54 13.86
CA VAL A 14 -13.94 -5.74 14.83
C VAL A 14 -13.28 -6.65 15.87
N GLU A 15 -13.98 -7.63 16.42
CA GLU A 15 -13.43 -8.61 17.35
C GLU A 15 -12.30 -9.41 16.70
N LYS A 16 -12.50 -9.88 15.47
CA LYS A 16 -11.47 -10.55 14.69
C LYS A 16 -10.24 -9.66 14.43
N LYS A 17 -10.46 -8.37 14.24
CA LYS A 17 -9.35 -7.43 14.07
C LYS A 17 -8.56 -7.22 15.36
N ILE A 18 -9.24 -7.08 16.49
CA ILE A 18 -8.62 -6.84 17.80
C ILE A 18 -7.91 -8.10 18.34
N SER A 19 -8.42 -9.29 18.02
CA SER A 19 -7.83 -10.56 18.48
C SER A 19 -6.45 -10.87 17.86
N LYS A 20 -6.07 -10.14 16.80
CA LYS A 20 -4.78 -10.33 16.10
C LYS A 20 -3.80 -9.23 16.44
N THR A 21 -2.50 -9.55 16.37
CA THR A 21 -1.43 -8.58 16.63
C THR A 21 -1.54 -7.38 15.70
N PRO A 22 -1.74 -6.15 16.23
CA PRO A 22 -1.78 -4.94 15.43
C PRO A 22 -0.37 -4.47 15.08
N LEU A 23 -0.17 -4.10 13.83
CA LEU A 23 1.07 -3.51 13.33
C LEU A 23 0.81 -2.05 12.97
N GLU A 24 1.67 -1.16 13.47
CA GLU A 24 1.64 0.25 13.07
C GLU A 24 2.04 0.40 11.61
N CYS A 25 1.15 0.97 10.81
CA CYS A 25 1.34 1.13 9.38
C CYS A 25 1.17 2.57 8.94
N LYS A 26 1.85 2.90 7.85
CA LYS A 26 1.69 4.17 7.14
C LYS A 26 1.94 3.96 5.65
N ILE A 27 0.94 4.18 4.84
CA ILE A 27 1.03 4.02 3.39
C ILE A 27 1.23 5.39 2.74
N ARG A 28 2.24 5.53 1.89
CA ARG A 28 2.50 6.71 1.08
C ARG A 28 2.56 6.34 -0.39
N LEU A 29 1.81 7.07 -1.18
CA LEU A 29 1.83 6.92 -2.63
C LEU A 29 2.61 8.10 -3.22
N LEU A 30 3.63 7.81 -3.99
CA LEU A 30 4.46 8.79 -4.67
C LEU A 30 4.42 8.53 -6.17
N TYR A 31 3.99 9.54 -6.93
CA TYR A 31 4.03 9.52 -8.38
C TYR A 31 5.05 10.55 -8.87
N VAL A 32 6.04 10.07 -9.59
CA VAL A 32 7.09 10.89 -10.21
C VAL A 32 7.15 10.58 -11.69
N ALA A 33 7.07 11.62 -12.52
CA ALA A 33 7.18 11.48 -13.97
C ALA A 33 7.83 12.72 -14.59
N LYS A 34 8.37 12.57 -15.80
CA LYS A 34 8.82 13.71 -16.60
C LYS A 34 7.65 14.62 -16.90
N LYS A 35 7.88 15.94 -16.93
CA LYS A 35 6.84 16.96 -17.13
C LYS A 35 5.98 16.72 -18.39
N THR A 36 6.58 16.19 -19.44
CA THR A 36 5.92 15.90 -20.73
C THR A 36 4.88 14.79 -20.65
N VAL A 37 5.07 13.82 -19.76
CA VAL A 37 4.18 12.65 -19.59
C VAL A 37 3.43 12.65 -18.26
N PHE A 38 3.57 13.71 -17.48
CA PHE A 38 2.93 13.81 -16.18
C PHE A 38 1.41 13.94 -16.31
N SER A 39 0.68 12.95 -15.83
CA SER A 39 -0.78 12.91 -15.83
C SER A 39 -1.30 12.53 -14.44
N LYS A 40 -1.45 13.55 -13.58
CA LYS A 40 -1.92 13.35 -12.20
C LYS A 40 -3.30 12.66 -12.14
N GLY A 41 -4.25 13.10 -12.95
CA GLY A 41 -5.62 12.58 -12.92
C GLY A 41 -5.67 11.07 -13.21
N LYS A 42 -5.06 10.63 -14.32
CA LYS A 42 -5.06 9.22 -14.71
C LYS A 42 -4.40 8.32 -13.66
N VAL A 43 -3.21 8.71 -13.19
CA VAL A 43 -2.43 7.88 -12.26
C VAL A 43 -3.06 7.84 -10.87
N VAL A 44 -3.54 8.99 -10.37
CA VAL A 44 -4.18 9.05 -9.05
C VAL A 44 -5.47 8.23 -9.03
N SER A 45 -6.32 8.36 -10.06
CA SER A 45 -7.54 7.55 -10.17
C SER A 45 -7.26 6.06 -10.26
N GLY A 46 -6.25 5.66 -11.05
CA GLY A 46 -5.83 4.26 -11.14
C GLY A 46 -5.32 3.70 -9.82
N LEU A 47 -4.44 4.43 -9.12
CA LEU A 47 -3.92 4.02 -7.82
C LEU A 47 -5.02 3.90 -6.76
N PHE A 48 -5.92 4.86 -6.68
CA PHE A 48 -7.03 4.77 -5.73
C PHE A 48 -8.03 3.68 -6.10
N GLY A 49 -8.27 3.43 -7.39
CA GLY A 49 -9.07 2.30 -7.86
C GLY A 49 -8.47 0.96 -7.43
N THR A 50 -7.16 0.81 -7.56
CA THR A 50 -6.45 -0.41 -7.11
C THR A 50 -6.53 -0.59 -5.58
N ILE A 51 -6.30 0.47 -4.81
CA ILE A 51 -6.40 0.41 -3.35
C ILE A 51 -7.84 0.18 -2.90
N GLY A 52 -8.80 0.74 -3.61
CA GLY A 52 -10.23 0.57 -3.33
C GLY A 52 -10.72 -0.89 -3.37
N GLN A 53 -9.99 -1.78 -4.07
CA GLN A 53 -10.29 -3.21 -4.09
C GLN A 53 -10.13 -3.88 -2.72
N PHE A 54 -9.30 -3.31 -1.84
CA PHE A 54 -9.11 -3.81 -0.48
C PHE A 54 -10.12 -3.28 0.54
N ASN A 55 -11.05 -2.43 0.10
CA ASN A 55 -12.06 -1.88 0.99
C ASN A 55 -13.14 -2.92 1.28
N ASN A 56 -13.42 -3.12 2.56
CA ASN A 56 -14.51 -3.96 3.03
C ASN A 56 -15.67 -3.07 3.51
N PRO A 57 -16.86 -3.10 2.87
CA PRO A 57 -18.01 -2.31 3.29
C PRO A 57 -18.48 -2.59 4.72
N GLN A 58 -18.20 -3.80 5.23
CA GLN A 58 -18.57 -4.24 6.57
C GLN A 58 -17.38 -4.25 7.55
N GLY A 59 -16.30 -3.56 7.21
CA GLY A 59 -15.08 -3.56 8.00
C GLY A 59 -14.21 -2.34 7.77
N ALA A 60 -12.90 -2.56 7.65
CA ALA A 60 -11.92 -1.50 7.42
C ALA A 60 -11.85 -1.08 5.95
N SER A 61 -11.66 0.21 5.71
CA SER A 61 -11.47 0.80 4.39
C SER A 61 -10.27 1.73 4.37
N LEU A 62 -9.51 1.70 3.28
CA LEU A 62 -8.40 2.61 3.03
C LEU A 62 -8.89 3.84 2.28
N VAL A 63 -8.80 4.98 2.90
CA VAL A 63 -9.26 6.26 2.32
C VAL A 63 -8.08 7.21 2.14
N SER A 64 -8.12 7.97 1.04
CA SER A 64 -7.10 8.99 0.80
C SER A 64 -7.20 10.14 1.79
N SER A 65 -6.06 10.56 2.31
CA SER A 65 -6.00 11.69 3.23
C SER A 65 -5.92 13.01 2.49
N LYS A 66 -6.98 13.80 2.54
CA LYS A 66 -7.05 15.14 1.94
C LYS A 66 -6.05 16.14 2.55
N PRO A 67 -5.83 16.21 3.88
CA PRO A 67 -4.92 17.20 4.48
C PRO A 67 -3.47 17.14 3.99
N VAL A 68 -2.98 15.95 3.62
CA VAL A 68 -1.61 15.74 3.12
C VAL A 68 -1.51 15.62 1.60
N ALA A 69 -2.62 15.81 0.90
CA ALA A 69 -2.62 15.86 -0.56
C ALA A 69 -1.75 17.02 -1.07
N THR A 70 -1.10 16.81 -2.22
CA THR A 70 -0.22 17.83 -2.83
C THR A 70 -0.98 18.93 -3.59
N SER A 71 -2.31 18.93 -3.60
CA SER A 71 -3.15 20.00 -4.13
C SER A 71 -3.40 21.08 -3.08
N VAL A 72 -3.40 22.34 -3.51
CA VAL A 72 -3.68 23.51 -2.66
C VAL A 72 -4.50 24.49 -3.47
N ASP A 73 -5.55 25.02 -2.87
CA ASP A 73 -6.52 25.92 -3.54
C ASP A 73 -6.43 27.40 -3.06
N TYR A 74 -5.47 27.72 -2.17
CA TYR A 74 -5.33 29.06 -1.58
C TYR A 74 -4.07 29.78 -2.04
N PHE A 75 -3.88 31.02 -1.56
CA PHE A 75 -2.74 31.88 -1.87
C PHE A 75 -1.38 31.16 -1.85
N PHE A 76 -0.44 31.61 -2.70
CA PHE A 76 0.91 31.05 -2.85
C PHE A 76 0.93 29.55 -3.25
N VAL A 77 0.00 29.16 -4.11
CA VAL A 77 -0.18 27.75 -4.54
C VAL A 77 1.13 27.07 -4.91
N LYS A 78 1.96 27.67 -5.77
CA LYS A 78 3.22 27.08 -6.23
C LYS A 78 4.18 26.76 -5.07
N LYS A 79 4.37 27.70 -4.13
CA LYS A 79 5.25 27.53 -2.97
C LYS A 79 4.73 26.42 -2.05
N ARG A 80 3.45 26.47 -1.71
CA ARG A 80 2.82 25.48 -0.81
C ARG A 80 2.77 24.08 -1.41
N VAL A 81 2.54 23.94 -2.72
CA VAL A 81 2.61 22.65 -3.42
C VAL A 81 4.03 22.11 -3.37
N ALA A 82 5.05 22.93 -3.65
CA ALA A 82 6.45 22.52 -3.58
C ALA A 82 6.84 22.07 -2.17
N GLU A 83 6.43 22.80 -1.13
CA GLU A 83 6.66 22.41 0.27
C GLU A 83 6.01 21.05 0.60
N ARG A 84 4.76 20.82 0.20
CA ARG A 84 4.05 19.54 0.41
C ARG A 84 4.72 18.39 -0.37
N GLN A 85 5.14 18.64 -1.59
CA GLN A 85 5.88 17.66 -2.39
C GLN A 85 7.22 17.28 -1.72
N ASN A 86 7.97 18.28 -1.25
CA ASN A 86 9.23 18.06 -0.54
C ASN A 86 9.03 17.28 0.76
N LEU A 87 7.99 17.60 1.53
CA LEU A 87 7.65 16.84 2.74
C LEU A 87 7.28 15.40 2.44
N LEU A 88 6.50 15.17 1.37
CA LEU A 88 6.13 13.83 0.93
C LEU A 88 7.36 13.00 0.52
N VAL A 89 8.24 13.58 -0.32
CA VAL A 89 9.48 12.93 -0.76
C VAL A 89 10.40 12.64 0.42
N LYS A 90 10.64 13.60 1.30
CA LYS A 90 11.45 13.41 2.52
C LYS A 90 10.85 12.34 3.43
N GLY A 91 9.53 12.29 3.56
CA GLY A 91 8.84 11.27 4.34
C GLY A 91 8.93 9.87 3.71
N TYR A 92 8.88 9.80 2.38
CA TYR A 92 9.00 8.57 1.62
C TYR A 92 10.44 8.02 1.68
N CYS A 93 11.44 8.82 1.31
CA CYS A 93 12.84 8.40 1.31
C CYS A 93 13.35 8.02 2.72
N GLY A 94 12.94 8.79 3.73
CA GLY A 94 13.32 8.52 5.12
C GLY A 94 12.45 7.47 5.82
N ARG A 95 11.48 6.84 5.13
CA ARG A 95 10.51 5.88 5.73
C ARG A 95 9.94 6.36 7.07
N SER A 96 9.76 7.69 7.21
CA SER A 96 9.44 8.32 8.47
C SER A 96 8.03 7.98 8.95
N MET A 97 7.90 7.46 10.15
CA MET A 97 6.59 7.20 10.78
C MET A 97 5.98 8.47 11.41
N SER A 98 6.77 9.52 11.65
CA SER A 98 6.31 10.78 12.26
C SER A 98 5.79 11.80 11.25
N LYS A 99 6.33 11.84 10.02
CA LYS A 99 5.91 12.82 9.01
C LYS A 99 4.56 12.47 8.37
N GLY A 100 3.70 13.47 8.20
CA GLY A 100 2.37 13.34 7.62
C GLY A 100 1.30 13.12 8.69
N LEU A 101 0.19 12.47 8.32
CA LEU A 101 -0.89 12.16 9.26
C LEU A 101 -0.52 11.06 10.24
N GLU A 102 -1.45 10.80 11.15
CA GLU A 102 -1.36 9.74 12.14
C GLU A 102 -1.16 8.36 11.49
N LYS A 103 -0.60 7.48 12.27
CA LYS A 103 -0.44 6.08 11.92
C LYS A 103 -1.78 5.38 12.04
N PHE A 104 -1.94 4.28 11.34
CA PHE A 104 -3.09 3.39 11.49
C PHE A 104 -2.60 1.97 11.74
N TYR A 105 -3.51 1.12 12.20
CA TYR A 105 -3.19 -0.24 12.59
C TYR A 105 -3.80 -1.23 11.61
N LEU A 106 -2.95 -2.12 11.09
CA LEU A 106 -3.36 -3.28 10.31
C LEU A 106 -2.98 -4.55 11.06
N ASN A 107 -3.80 -5.56 10.99
CA ASN A 107 -3.41 -6.89 11.46
C ASN A 107 -2.56 -7.62 10.38
N THR A 108 -1.96 -8.74 10.75
CA THR A 108 -1.09 -9.51 9.87
C THR A 108 -1.79 -9.98 8.60
N GLU A 109 -3.07 -10.35 8.66
CA GLU A 109 -3.85 -10.77 7.48
C GLU A 109 -4.17 -9.61 6.54
N GLU A 110 -4.55 -8.45 7.09
CA GLU A 110 -4.79 -7.23 6.32
C GLU A 110 -3.51 -6.77 5.62
N LEU A 111 -2.37 -6.85 6.32
CA LEU A 111 -1.07 -6.50 5.76
C LEU A 111 -0.64 -7.49 4.67
N ALA A 112 -0.85 -8.79 4.87
CA ALA A 112 -0.58 -9.81 3.87
C ALA A 112 -1.45 -9.66 2.62
N SER A 113 -2.70 -9.19 2.76
CA SER A 113 -3.58 -8.90 1.63
C SER A 113 -3.06 -7.73 0.80
N LEU A 114 -2.51 -6.69 1.45
CA LEU A 114 -1.94 -5.51 0.77
C LEU A 114 -0.57 -5.80 0.15
N TYR A 115 0.24 -6.60 0.81
CA TYR A 115 1.59 -6.93 0.40
C TYR A 115 1.84 -8.42 0.48
N HIS A 116 1.90 -9.06 -0.67
CA HIS A 116 2.27 -10.47 -0.81
C HIS A 116 3.18 -10.65 -2.02
N PHE A 117 4.05 -11.64 -1.96
CA PHE A 117 4.85 -12.00 -3.11
C PHE A 117 3.98 -12.70 -4.16
N PRO A 118 4.08 -12.36 -5.44
CA PRO A 118 3.31 -13.02 -6.49
C PRO A 118 3.69 -14.51 -6.53
N VAL A 119 2.69 -15.36 -6.39
CA VAL A 119 2.86 -16.81 -6.49
C VAL A 119 3.09 -17.17 -7.98
N SER A 120 3.80 -18.25 -8.25
CA SER A 120 4.15 -18.69 -9.61
C SER A 120 2.94 -18.90 -10.54
N THR A 121 1.75 -19.10 -9.97
CA THR A 121 0.48 -19.23 -10.71
C THR A 121 -0.07 -17.93 -11.24
N VAL A 122 0.34 -16.78 -10.70
CA VAL A 122 -0.11 -15.46 -11.15
C VAL A 122 0.72 -15.04 -12.36
N LYS A 123 0.13 -15.07 -13.54
CA LYS A 123 0.75 -14.53 -14.77
C LYS A 123 0.62 -13.00 -14.75
N ALA A 124 1.69 -12.30 -14.37
CA ALA A 124 1.74 -10.86 -14.52
C ALA A 124 2.12 -10.51 -15.97
N PRO A 125 1.28 -9.76 -16.72
CA PRO A 125 1.47 -9.58 -18.17
C PRO A 125 2.73 -8.81 -18.57
N LEU A 126 3.43 -8.17 -17.64
CA LEU A 126 4.63 -7.38 -17.90
C LEU A 126 5.89 -7.88 -17.16
N LEU A 127 5.79 -9.00 -16.46
CA LEU A 127 6.94 -9.61 -15.79
C LEU A 127 7.43 -10.80 -16.64
N THR A 128 8.54 -10.63 -17.32
CA THR A 128 9.29 -11.75 -17.91
C THR A 128 9.82 -12.62 -16.76
N LYS A 129 9.26 -13.81 -16.59
CA LYS A 129 9.85 -14.79 -15.69
C LYS A 129 11.21 -15.19 -16.25
N VAL A 130 12.26 -14.80 -15.55
CA VAL A 130 13.58 -15.39 -15.81
C VAL A 130 13.54 -16.77 -15.15
N GLU A 131 13.34 -17.79 -15.98
CA GLU A 131 13.51 -19.17 -15.53
C GLU A 131 15.00 -19.39 -15.26
N SER A 132 15.38 -19.43 -13.99
CA SER A 132 16.70 -19.93 -13.63
C SER A 132 16.73 -21.42 -14.01
N LYS A 133 17.47 -21.77 -15.08
CA LYS A 133 17.84 -23.17 -15.33
C LYS A 133 18.50 -23.69 -14.05
N LYS A 134 17.93 -24.75 -13.47
CA LYS A 134 18.67 -25.56 -12.52
C LYS A 134 19.87 -26.13 -13.27
N VAL A 135 21.02 -25.52 -13.10
CA VAL A 135 22.28 -26.09 -13.54
C VAL A 135 22.56 -27.22 -12.56
N GLU A 136 22.69 -28.42 -13.07
CA GLU A 136 23.19 -29.53 -12.27
C GLU A 136 24.54 -29.12 -11.67
N PRO A 137 24.76 -29.37 -10.37
CA PRO A 137 26.05 -29.04 -9.76
C PRO A 137 27.16 -29.80 -10.53
N PRO A 138 28.32 -29.15 -10.75
CA PRO A 138 29.43 -29.80 -11.42
C PRO A 138 29.80 -31.09 -10.67
N MET A 139 30.03 -32.15 -11.42
CA MET A 139 30.29 -33.52 -10.90
C MET A 139 31.52 -33.63 -9.98
N ASP A 140 32.32 -32.56 -9.87
CA ASP A 140 33.58 -32.53 -9.10
C ASP A 140 33.46 -32.02 -7.66
N LEU A 141 32.23 -31.80 -7.15
CA LEU A 141 32.07 -31.43 -5.76
C LEU A 141 32.15 -32.68 -4.89
N PRO A 142 33.09 -32.78 -3.94
CA PRO A 142 33.16 -33.88 -3.00
C PRO A 142 31.90 -33.90 -2.14
N ILE A 143 31.13 -34.95 -2.25
CA ILE A 143 29.99 -35.21 -1.37
C ILE A 143 30.60 -35.67 -0.06
N LEU A 144 30.55 -34.87 0.98
CA LEU A 144 30.86 -35.31 2.34
C LEU A 144 29.70 -36.20 2.79
N GLU A 145 29.95 -37.47 2.96
CA GLU A 145 29.08 -38.46 3.64
C GLU A 145 28.89 -38.13 5.11
#